data_fd3c1c50c68ce5c7f3bfd6bbfa4503ac
#
_entry.id   fd3c1c50c68ce5c7f3bfd6bbfa4503ac
#
_cell.length_a   1.000
_cell.length_b   1.000
_cell.length_c   1.000
_cell.angle_alpha   90.00
_cell.angle_beta   90.00
_cell.angle_gamma   90.00
#
_symmetry.space_group_name_H-M   'P 1'
#
loop_
_entity.id
_entity.type
_entity.pdbx_description
1 polymer ?
#
loop_
_entity_poly.entity_id
_entity_poly.type
_entity_poly.pdbx_seq_one_letter_code
_entity_poly.pdbx_strand_id
1 'polypeptide(L)'
;MIRVFLFSILLWITFAGNAQQSTASKNVSTFTIDAPQLKTAKKIWIYLPENYSASAKKKYSVIYMHDAQNLFDAKTSFVGEWNVDEKLDSLKAQVIVVGIEHGNEKRIDELTPFKNEKYGGGNADNYLEFIVKTLKPYIDKNYRTKTKAKNTIIFGSSLGGLVSYYGALKYPEVFGKAGVFSPSFWYTNDIYTLTEKAPKIKTKFYFLCGDKEDENMVKDMTKMEKLLDTKRCYCLHLTKSRVVKGGEHNEKLWRDGFVKAVLWLGY
;
A
#
# COMPACT_ATOMS: atom_id res chain seq x y z
N MET A 1 -32.02 34.04 64.25
CA MET A 1 -31.23 34.10 62.95
C MET A 1 -30.63 32.72 62.67
N ILE A 2 -31.26 31.97 61.75
CA ILE A 2 -30.81 30.63 61.34
C ILE A 2 -30.00 30.78 60.09
N ARG A 3 -28.71 30.43 60.14
CA ARG A 3 -27.83 30.42 58.95
C ARG A 3 -27.93 29.09 58.27
N VAL A 4 -28.51 29.05 57.07
CA VAL A 4 -28.54 27.88 56.20
C VAL A 4 -27.23 27.83 55.40
N PHE A 5 -26.41 26.80 55.60
CA PHE A 5 -25.23 26.46 54.77
C PHE A 5 -25.68 25.63 53.59
N LEU A 6 -25.63 26.21 52.37
CA LEU A 6 -25.80 25.48 51.13
C LEU A 6 -24.47 24.81 50.79
N PHE A 7 -24.41 23.49 50.88
CA PHE A 7 -23.32 22.67 50.35
C PHE A 7 -23.54 22.43 48.84
N SER A 8 -22.73 23.06 48.02
CA SER A 8 -22.70 22.79 46.57
C SER A 8 -21.88 21.52 46.31
N ILE A 9 -22.56 20.42 45.96
CA ILE A 9 -21.91 19.17 45.51
C ILE A 9 -21.50 19.37 44.06
N LEU A 10 -20.19 19.56 43.80
CA LEU A 10 -19.63 19.56 42.45
C LEU A 10 -19.56 18.09 41.98
N LEU A 11 -20.45 17.70 41.07
CA LEU A 11 -20.39 16.38 40.40
C LEU A 11 -19.26 16.40 39.34
N TRP A 12 -18.15 15.74 39.64
CA TRP A 12 -17.10 15.48 38.65
C TRP A 12 -17.57 14.35 37.73
N ILE A 13 -18.02 14.69 36.52
CA ILE A 13 -18.28 13.71 35.48
C ILE A 13 -16.92 13.39 34.85
N THR A 14 -16.32 12.26 35.24
CA THR A 14 -15.16 11.70 34.56
C THR A 14 -15.61 11.12 33.22
N PHE A 15 -15.36 11.85 32.13
CA PHE A 15 -15.40 11.25 30.79
C PHE A 15 -14.26 10.22 30.71
N ALA A 16 -14.57 8.94 30.94
CA ALA A 16 -13.70 7.87 30.54
C ALA A 16 -13.74 7.80 29.01
N GLY A 17 -12.85 8.52 28.35
CA GLY A 17 -12.63 8.36 26.92
C GLY A 17 -12.21 6.90 26.66
N ASN A 18 -13.07 6.12 26.04
CA ASN A 18 -12.70 4.80 25.51
C ASN A 18 -11.62 5.05 24.45
N ALA A 19 -10.35 4.96 24.83
CA ALA A 19 -9.26 4.91 23.86
C ALA A 19 -9.47 3.65 23.03
N GLN A 20 -9.73 3.79 21.75
CA GLN A 20 -9.88 2.66 20.83
C GLN A 20 -8.66 1.75 20.97
N GLN A 21 -8.89 0.48 21.29
CA GLN A 21 -7.82 -0.50 21.40
C GLN A 21 -7.25 -0.78 19.99
N SER A 22 -5.93 -0.97 19.89
CA SER A 22 -5.29 -1.37 18.64
C SER A 22 -5.82 -2.74 18.17
N THR A 23 -6.09 -2.86 16.88
CA THR A 23 -6.51 -4.10 16.23
C THR A 23 -5.33 -4.85 15.61
N ALA A 24 -4.16 -4.20 15.50
CA ALA A 24 -2.96 -4.81 14.93
C ALA A 24 -2.57 -6.12 15.66
N SER A 25 -2.34 -7.17 14.89
CA SER A 25 -1.94 -8.46 15.43
C SER A 25 -0.56 -8.41 16.08
N LYS A 26 -0.26 -9.38 16.97
CA LYS A 26 1.08 -9.54 17.60
C LYS A 26 2.22 -9.72 16.60
N ASN A 27 1.91 -10.03 15.34
CA ASN A 27 2.86 -10.26 14.26
C ASN A 27 3.26 -8.94 13.56
N VAL A 28 2.66 -7.81 13.96
CA VAL A 28 2.95 -6.47 13.45
C VAL A 28 3.80 -5.70 14.46
N SER A 29 4.81 -5.03 13.96
CA SER A 29 5.62 -4.08 14.74
C SER A 29 5.94 -2.85 13.90
N THR A 30 6.43 -1.78 14.55
CA THR A 30 6.80 -0.54 13.86
C THR A 30 8.20 -0.10 14.22
N PHE A 31 8.85 0.59 13.29
CA PHE A 31 10.11 1.29 13.51
C PHE A 31 10.18 2.55 12.64
N THR A 32 11.09 3.44 12.97
CA THR A 32 11.38 4.64 12.18
C THR A 32 12.72 4.49 11.49
N ILE A 33 12.78 4.95 10.23
CA ILE A 33 14.01 4.94 9.44
C ILE A 33 14.20 6.30 8.77
N ASP A 34 15.44 6.78 8.70
CA ASP A 34 15.75 7.99 7.95
C ASP A 34 15.50 7.79 6.46
N ALA A 35 14.86 8.77 5.85
CA ALA A 35 14.56 8.82 4.42
C ALA A 35 15.27 10.05 3.80
N PRO A 36 16.58 9.98 3.57
CA PRO A 36 17.36 11.13 3.09
C PRO A 36 16.87 11.66 1.75
N GLN A 37 16.35 10.79 0.87
CA GLN A 37 15.75 11.18 -0.40
C GLN A 37 14.52 12.09 -0.23
N LEU A 38 13.82 11.96 0.91
CA LEU A 38 12.64 12.74 1.26
C LEU A 38 12.93 13.83 2.30
N LYS A 39 14.18 13.92 2.77
CA LYS A 39 14.64 14.84 3.82
C LYS A 39 13.78 14.76 5.10
N THR A 40 13.40 13.55 5.49
CA THR A 40 12.57 13.26 6.66
C THR A 40 12.84 11.85 7.17
N ALA A 41 12.23 11.48 8.29
CA ALA A 41 12.13 10.09 8.72
C ALA A 41 10.77 9.51 8.35
N LYS A 42 10.71 8.21 8.08
CA LYS A 42 9.49 7.47 7.77
C LYS A 42 9.22 6.42 8.83
N LYS A 43 7.99 6.35 9.30
CA LYS A 43 7.51 5.24 10.12
C LYS A 43 7.14 4.07 9.21
N ILE A 44 7.66 2.92 9.55
CA ILE A 44 7.49 1.67 8.83
C ILE A 44 6.76 0.68 9.74
N TRP A 45 5.78 0.01 9.17
CA TRP A 45 5.10 -1.13 9.78
C TRP A 45 5.64 -2.40 9.15
N ILE A 46 5.89 -3.42 9.97
CA ILE A 46 6.34 -4.71 9.47
C ILE A 46 5.49 -5.83 10.04
N TYR A 47 4.90 -6.61 9.14
CA TYR A 47 4.24 -7.86 9.46
C TYR A 47 5.19 -9.01 9.16
N LEU A 48 5.39 -9.89 10.12
CA LEU A 48 6.15 -11.13 9.98
C LEU A 48 5.19 -12.32 10.07
N PRO A 49 5.34 -13.36 9.22
CA PRO A 49 4.44 -14.53 9.28
C PRO A 49 4.56 -15.24 10.65
N GLU A 50 3.45 -15.79 11.14
CA GLU A 50 3.33 -16.42 12.47
C GLU A 50 4.51 -17.34 12.81
N ASN A 51 4.97 -18.13 11.85
CA ASN A 51 6.08 -19.07 12.03
C ASN A 51 7.45 -18.48 11.66
N TYR A 52 7.58 -17.14 11.65
CA TYR A 52 8.86 -16.51 11.30
C TYR A 52 9.99 -16.98 12.21
N SER A 53 9.80 -17.04 13.52
CA SER A 53 10.83 -17.44 14.49
C SER A 53 11.14 -18.94 14.47
N ALA A 54 10.24 -19.79 13.96
CA ALA A 54 10.39 -21.24 14.00
C ALA A 54 11.50 -21.81 13.07
N SER A 55 11.99 -21.03 12.09
CA SER A 55 13.04 -21.47 11.17
C SER A 55 14.01 -20.35 10.83
N ALA A 56 15.24 -20.47 11.31
CA ALA A 56 16.30 -19.50 11.02
C ALA A 56 16.76 -19.48 9.56
N LYS A 57 16.47 -20.54 8.78
CA LYS A 57 16.93 -20.68 7.37
C LYS A 57 15.91 -20.24 6.34
N LYS A 58 14.62 -20.21 6.68
CA LYS A 58 13.54 -19.90 5.73
C LYS A 58 13.58 -18.43 5.33
N LYS A 59 13.51 -18.17 4.02
CA LYS A 59 13.43 -16.82 3.44
C LYS A 59 12.07 -16.58 2.84
N TYR A 60 11.61 -15.33 2.89
CA TYR A 60 10.25 -14.92 2.56
C TYR A 60 10.23 -13.90 1.42
N SER A 61 9.21 -13.94 0.57
CA SER A 61 8.89 -12.85 -0.35
C SER A 61 8.46 -11.62 0.45
N VAL A 62 8.58 -10.43 -0.14
CA VAL A 62 8.26 -9.16 0.51
C VAL A 62 7.24 -8.39 -0.31
N ILE A 63 6.22 -7.87 0.37
CA ILE A 63 5.25 -6.93 -0.19
C ILE A 63 5.52 -5.56 0.44
N TYR A 64 5.88 -4.57 -0.36
CA TYR A 64 5.98 -3.17 0.04
C TYR A 64 4.63 -2.51 -0.24
N MET A 65 3.97 -2.01 0.80
CA MET A 65 2.64 -1.39 0.71
C MET A 65 2.67 0.06 1.14
N HIS A 66 1.95 0.89 0.40
CA HIS A 66 1.79 2.31 0.71
C HIS A 66 0.65 2.54 1.70
N ASP A 67 0.58 3.75 2.29
CA ASP A 67 -0.50 4.18 3.19
C ASP A 67 -0.67 3.26 4.41
N ALA A 68 0.44 2.93 5.07
CA ALA A 68 0.49 1.92 6.13
C ALA A 68 -0.43 2.20 7.33
N GLN A 69 -0.85 3.46 7.53
CA GLN A 69 -1.82 3.84 8.55
C GLN A 69 -3.13 3.06 8.43
N ASN A 70 -3.49 2.64 7.19
CA ASN A 70 -4.77 1.99 6.89
C ASN A 70 -4.65 0.45 6.80
N LEU A 71 -3.47 -0.13 7.00
CA LEU A 71 -3.24 -1.54 6.67
C LEU A 71 -3.52 -2.50 7.82
N PHE A 72 -3.10 -2.15 9.05
CA PHE A 72 -2.93 -3.09 10.16
C PHE A 72 -3.65 -2.70 11.45
N ASP A 73 -4.18 -1.48 11.56
CA ASP A 73 -4.75 -1.00 12.82
C ASP A 73 -5.89 -0.02 12.57
N ALA A 74 -7.08 -0.38 13.01
CA ALA A 74 -8.26 0.48 12.94
C ALA A 74 -8.06 1.81 13.68
N LYS A 75 -7.19 1.84 14.71
CA LYS A 75 -6.91 3.04 15.50
C LYS A 75 -6.16 4.11 14.68
N THR A 76 -5.36 3.70 13.69
CA THR A 76 -4.58 4.60 12.85
C THR A 76 -5.20 4.85 11.49
N SER A 77 -6.18 4.02 11.11
CA SER A 77 -6.82 4.11 9.79
C SER A 77 -7.74 5.33 9.70
N PHE A 78 -7.74 5.98 8.53
CA PHE A 78 -8.54 7.18 8.29
C PHE A 78 -10.01 6.86 7.98
N VAL A 79 -10.28 5.89 7.10
CA VAL A 79 -11.64 5.57 6.62
C VAL A 79 -11.97 4.08 6.76
N GLY A 80 -11.12 3.33 7.41
CA GLY A 80 -11.26 1.90 7.60
C GLY A 80 -9.95 1.17 7.36
N GLU A 81 -9.85 0.02 7.98
CA GLU A 81 -8.67 -0.82 7.97
C GLU A 81 -8.74 -1.85 6.84
N TRP A 82 -7.59 -2.19 6.25
CA TRP A 82 -7.51 -3.27 5.25
C TRP A 82 -7.47 -4.66 5.87
N ASN A 83 -7.18 -4.77 7.16
CA ASN A 83 -7.02 -6.04 7.88
C ASN A 83 -5.99 -6.95 7.19
N VAL A 84 -4.84 -6.40 6.84
CA VAL A 84 -3.80 -7.13 6.08
C VAL A 84 -3.24 -8.27 6.90
N ASP A 85 -2.92 -8.04 8.15
CA ASP A 85 -2.33 -9.01 9.07
C ASP A 85 -3.32 -10.13 9.43
N GLU A 86 -4.58 -9.82 9.77
CA GLU A 86 -5.58 -10.84 10.10
C GLU A 86 -5.85 -11.75 8.89
N LYS A 87 -5.89 -11.17 7.67
CA LYS A 87 -6.07 -11.95 6.45
C LYS A 87 -4.88 -12.86 6.18
N LEU A 88 -3.67 -12.35 6.37
CA LEU A 88 -2.45 -13.14 6.17
C LEU A 88 -2.28 -14.20 7.26
N ASP A 89 -2.63 -13.90 8.50
CA ASP A 89 -2.65 -14.87 9.61
C ASP A 89 -3.66 -15.99 9.34
N SER A 90 -4.88 -15.65 8.92
CA SER A 90 -5.92 -16.61 8.54
C SER A 90 -5.47 -17.55 7.41
N LEU A 91 -4.71 -17.03 6.44
CA LEU A 91 -4.13 -17.80 5.34
C LEU A 91 -2.87 -18.58 5.74
N LYS A 92 -2.34 -18.36 6.94
CA LYS A 92 -0.99 -18.83 7.35
C LYS A 92 0.06 -18.47 6.29
N ALA A 93 -0.07 -17.25 5.74
CA ALA A 93 0.71 -16.79 4.60
C ALA A 93 2.20 -16.69 4.94
N GLN A 94 3.05 -17.14 4.02
CA GLN A 94 4.50 -17.17 4.22
C GLN A 94 5.16 -15.98 3.49
N VAL A 95 4.82 -14.75 3.94
CA VAL A 95 5.22 -13.49 3.32
C VAL A 95 5.52 -12.45 4.40
N ILE A 96 6.45 -11.54 4.14
CA ILE A 96 6.69 -10.34 4.93
C ILE A 96 5.94 -9.18 4.27
N VAL A 97 5.26 -8.34 5.04
CA VAL A 97 4.72 -7.08 4.53
C VAL A 97 5.45 -5.92 5.19
N VAL A 98 5.86 -4.97 4.38
CA VAL A 98 6.52 -3.72 4.78
C VAL A 98 5.59 -2.57 4.40
N GLY A 99 4.86 -2.05 5.36
CA GLY A 99 3.97 -0.92 5.18
C GLY A 99 4.72 0.40 5.41
N ILE A 100 4.53 1.37 4.52
CA ILE A 100 5.17 2.68 4.55
C ILE A 100 4.10 3.73 4.83
N GLU A 101 4.19 4.45 5.96
CA GLU A 101 3.27 5.55 6.21
C GLU A 101 3.48 6.68 5.18
N HIS A 102 2.39 7.23 4.68
CA HIS A 102 2.47 8.42 3.83
C HIS A 102 2.86 9.67 4.64
N GLY A 103 3.31 10.71 3.97
CA GLY A 103 3.76 11.96 4.61
C GLY A 103 2.62 12.93 4.92
N ASN A 104 1.40 12.47 5.21
CA ASN A 104 0.22 13.31 5.45
C ASN A 104 0.01 14.31 4.30
N GLU A 105 0.21 15.59 4.52
CA GLU A 105 0.09 16.63 3.49
C GLU A 105 1.00 16.42 2.27
N LYS A 106 2.11 15.70 2.44
CA LYS A 106 3.03 15.33 1.35
C LYS A 106 2.61 14.09 0.59
N ARG A 107 1.49 13.44 0.95
CA ARG A 107 1.06 12.20 0.31
C ARG A 107 0.92 12.33 -1.21
N ILE A 108 0.32 13.42 -1.68
CA ILE A 108 0.18 13.68 -3.12
C ILE A 108 1.57 13.81 -3.76
N ASP A 109 2.46 14.58 -3.14
CA ASP A 109 3.82 14.78 -3.63
C ASP A 109 4.60 13.46 -3.72
N GLU A 110 4.55 12.66 -2.65
CA GLU A 110 5.28 11.38 -2.57
C GLU A 110 4.73 10.28 -3.50
N LEU A 111 3.41 10.24 -3.75
CA LEU A 111 2.78 9.14 -4.47
C LEU A 111 2.44 9.45 -5.95
N THR A 112 2.83 10.60 -6.46
CA THR A 112 2.58 10.95 -7.86
C THR A 112 3.89 11.13 -8.64
N PRO A 113 4.03 10.45 -9.80
CA PRO A 113 5.27 10.50 -10.59
C PRO A 113 5.42 11.80 -11.41
N PHE A 114 4.30 12.46 -11.71
CA PHE A 114 4.26 13.65 -12.54
C PHE A 114 3.46 14.73 -11.82
N LYS A 115 3.85 15.99 -12.06
CA LYS A 115 3.15 17.14 -11.50
C LYS A 115 1.81 17.34 -12.22
N ASN A 116 0.74 17.53 -11.45
CA ASN A 116 -0.55 17.95 -11.95
C ASN A 116 -0.71 19.46 -11.75
N GLU A 117 -1.26 20.18 -12.73
CA GLU A 117 -1.42 21.64 -12.65
C GLU A 117 -2.33 22.08 -11.49
N LYS A 118 -3.37 21.30 -11.21
CA LYS A 118 -4.36 21.60 -10.16
C LYS A 118 -3.96 21.08 -8.78
N TYR A 119 -3.38 19.88 -8.72
CA TYR A 119 -3.15 19.15 -7.47
C TYR A 119 -1.68 19.10 -7.04
N GLY A 120 -0.75 19.60 -7.86
CA GLY A 120 0.69 19.59 -7.56
C GLY A 120 1.32 18.20 -7.72
N GLY A 121 2.10 17.77 -6.73
CA GLY A 121 2.78 16.47 -6.72
C GLY A 121 4.03 16.39 -7.60
N GLY A 122 4.46 15.18 -7.95
CA GLY A 122 5.54 14.93 -8.89
C GLY A 122 6.87 14.50 -8.25
N ASN A 123 6.89 14.07 -7.00
CA ASN A 123 8.10 13.68 -6.28
C ASN A 123 8.22 12.16 -6.01
N ALA A 124 7.41 11.34 -6.70
CA ALA A 124 7.44 9.89 -6.52
C ALA A 124 8.81 9.26 -6.83
N ASP A 125 9.64 9.93 -7.62
CA ASP A 125 11.01 9.49 -7.89
C ASP A 125 11.83 9.39 -6.61
N ASN A 126 11.83 10.42 -5.79
CA ASN A 126 12.52 10.43 -4.50
C ASN A 126 11.92 9.42 -3.51
N TYR A 127 10.60 9.27 -3.52
CA TYR A 127 9.91 8.28 -2.69
C TYR A 127 10.28 6.84 -3.09
N LEU A 128 10.27 6.52 -4.37
CA LEU A 128 10.69 5.20 -4.86
C LEU A 128 12.19 4.97 -4.65
N GLU A 129 13.00 6.00 -4.82
CA GLU A 129 14.44 5.91 -4.53
C GLU A 129 14.70 5.61 -3.04
N PHE A 130 13.93 6.21 -2.12
CA PHE A 130 13.95 5.85 -0.70
C PHE A 130 13.63 4.36 -0.51
N ILE A 131 12.58 3.84 -1.15
CA ILE A 131 12.23 2.42 -1.03
C ILE A 131 13.36 1.54 -1.56
N VAL A 132 13.89 1.85 -2.74
CA VAL A 132 14.86 1.01 -3.44
C VAL A 132 16.26 1.09 -2.84
N LYS A 133 16.72 2.30 -2.47
CA LYS A 133 18.12 2.52 -2.04
C LYS A 133 18.31 2.56 -0.53
N THR A 134 17.25 2.79 0.25
CA THR A 134 17.34 2.89 1.71
C THR A 134 16.53 1.80 2.41
N LEU A 135 15.21 1.76 2.20
CA LEU A 135 14.34 0.85 2.94
C LEU A 135 14.57 -0.62 2.57
N LYS A 136 14.56 -0.97 1.27
CA LYS A 136 14.74 -2.37 0.85
C LYS A 136 16.10 -2.94 1.28
N PRO A 137 17.24 -2.27 1.13
CA PRO A 137 18.51 -2.75 1.68
C PRO A 137 18.48 -2.97 3.18
N TYR A 138 17.83 -2.07 3.94
CA TYR A 138 17.64 -2.24 5.37
C TYR A 138 16.82 -3.49 5.70
N ILE A 139 15.69 -3.71 5.02
CA ILE A 139 14.84 -4.88 5.19
C ILE A 139 15.59 -6.16 4.82
N ASP A 140 16.30 -6.18 3.71
CA ASP A 140 17.04 -7.36 3.25
C ASP A 140 18.19 -7.73 4.19
N LYS A 141 18.80 -6.74 4.88
CA LYS A 141 19.86 -6.96 5.87
C LYS A 141 19.33 -7.49 7.20
N ASN A 142 18.17 -7.00 7.65
CA ASN A 142 17.67 -7.27 9.00
C ASN A 142 16.63 -8.41 9.05
N TYR A 143 16.06 -8.80 7.90
CA TYR A 143 15.03 -9.83 7.82
C TYR A 143 15.39 -10.89 6.78
N ARG A 144 14.84 -12.08 6.94
CA ARG A 144 15.08 -13.22 6.02
C ARG A 144 14.26 -13.10 4.75
N THR A 145 14.72 -12.28 3.83
CA THR A 145 14.04 -11.98 2.57
C THR A 145 14.59 -12.79 1.40
N LYS A 146 13.73 -13.03 0.39
CA LYS A 146 14.10 -13.44 -0.95
C LYS A 146 14.30 -12.17 -1.78
N THR A 147 15.53 -11.74 -1.99
CA THR A 147 15.90 -10.41 -2.51
C THR A 147 15.63 -10.17 -3.99
N LYS A 148 15.36 -11.23 -4.80
CA LYS A 148 15.17 -11.12 -6.26
C LYS A 148 13.81 -10.49 -6.61
N ALA A 149 13.74 -9.73 -7.70
CA ALA A 149 12.53 -9.04 -8.17
C ALA A 149 11.28 -9.92 -8.22
N LYS A 150 11.40 -11.15 -8.68
CA LYS A 150 10.27 -12.12 -8.73
C LYS A 150 9.63 -12.43 -7.37
N ASN A 151 10.29 -12.08 -6.27
CA ASN A 151 9.81 -12.26 -4.89
C ASN A 151 9.50 -10.94 -4.20
N THR A 152 9.55 -9.82 -4.91
CA THR A 152 9.31 -8.47 -4.40
C THR A 152 8.09 -7.89 -5.08
N ILE A 153 7.11 -7.52 -4.28
CA ILE A 153 5.83 -6.96 -4.72
C ILE A 153 5.74 -5.52 -4.22
N ILE A 154 5.31 -4.60 -5.07
CA ILE A 154 4.90 -3.26 -4.68
C ILE A 154 3.37 -3.19 -4.78
N PHE A 155 2.70 -2.56 -3.80
CA PHE A 155 1.25 -2.67 -3.69
C PHE A 155 0.62 -1.41 -3.11
N GLY A 156 -0.52 -0.99 -3.65
CA GLY A 156 -1.29 0.11 -3.07
C GLY A 156 -2.60 0.38 -3.81
N SER A 157 -3.35 1.35 -3.30
CA SER A 157 -4.61 1.81 -3.88
C SER A 157 -4.58 3.30 -4.19
N SER A 158 -5.46 3.75 -5.07
CA SER A 158 -5.59 5.17 -5.43
C SER A 158 -4.25 5.74 -5.93
N LEU A 159 -3.71 6.80 -5.32
CA LEU A 159 -2.35 7.29 -5.60
C LEU A 159 -1.29 6.24 -5.26
N GLY A 160 -1.52 5.40 -4.22
CA GLY A 160 -0.67 4.24 -3.93
C GLY A 160 -0.69 3.20 -5.05
N GLY A 161 -1.82 3.02 -5.74
CA GLY A 161 -1.92 2.20 -6.95
C GLY A 161 -1.15 2.80 -8.12
N LEU A 162 -1.25 4.12 -8.31
CA LEU A 162 -0.50 4.86 -9.33
C LEU A 162 1.02 4.72 -9.12
N VAL A 163 1.53 4.97 -7.91
CA VAL A 163 2.96 4.84 -7.63
C VAL A 163 3.44 3.40 -7.67
N SER A 164 2.60 2.42 -7.31
CA SER A 164 2.93 0.99 -7.45
C SER A 164 3.12 0.60 -8.92
N TYR A 165 2.23 1.07 -9.78
CA TYR A 165 2.35 0.89 -11.22
C TYR A 165 3.63 1.53 -11.76
N TYR A 166 3.84 2.81 -11.44
CA TYR A 166 5.02 3.56 -11.86
C TYR A 166 6.32 2.93 -11.37
N GLY A 167 6.40 2.57 -10.09
CA GLY A 167 7.58 1.95 -9.49
C GLY A 167 7.94 0.61 -10.12
N ALA A 168 6.94 -0.18 -10.50
CA ALA A 168 7.14 -1.46 -11.19
C ALA A 168 7.64 -1.29 -12.64
N LEU A 169 7.31 -0.18 -13.30
CA LEU A 169 7.88 0.17 -14.61
C LEU A 169 9.29 0.73 -14.49
N LYS A 170 9.54 1.56 -13.48
CA LYS A 170 10.81 2.27 -13.29
C LYS A 170 11.92 1.37 -12.75
N TYR A 171 11.57 0.42 -11.87
CA TYR A 171 12.50 -0.49 -11.20
C TYR A 171 12.08 -1.96 -11.39
N PRO A 172 12.00 -2.46 -12.64
CA PRO A 172 11.57 -3.84 -12.92
C PRO A 172 12.56 -4.89 -12.38
N GLU A 173 13.81 -4.50 -12.16
CA GLU A 173 14.86 -5.32 -11.54
C GLU A 173 14.68 -5.46 -10.02
N VAL A 174 13.84 -4.59 -9.41
CA VAL A 174 13.50 -4.60 -7.98
C VAL A 174 12.10 -5.17 -7.76
N PHE A 175 11.11 -4.68 -8.51
CA PHE A 175 9.71 -5.05 -8.36
C PHE A 175 9.24 -5.92 -9.54
N GLY A 176 9.30 -7.22 -9.37
CA GLY A 176 8.83 -8.16 -10.41
C GLY A 176 7.31 -8.32 -10.43
N LYS A 177 6.60 -7.77 -9.44
CA LYS A 177 5.15 -7.89 -9.28
C LYS A 177 4.56 -6.61 -8.70
N ALA A 178 3.33 -6.25 -9.11
CA ALA A 178 2.61 -5.11 -8.55
C ALA A 178 1.12 -5.41 -8.35
N GLY A 179 0.59 -4.98 -7.20
CA GLY A 179 -0.83 -4.88 -6.93
C GLY A 179 -1.28 -3.44 -7.09
N VAL A 180 -2.22 -3.19 -7.99
CA VAL A 180 -2.61 -1.86 -8.45
C VAL A 180 -4.12 -1.72 -8.31
N PHE A 181 -4.55 -1.19 -7.17
CA PHE A 181 -5.96 -1.07 -6.84
C PHE A 181 -6.47 0.35 -7.08
N SER A 182 -7.62 0.46 -7.76
CA SER A 182 -8.27 1.74 -8.03
C SER A 182 -7.29 2.85 -8.42
N PRO A 183 -6.38 2.60 -9.39
CA PRO A 183 -5.23 3.49 -9.62
C PRO A 183 -5.67 4.86 -10.14
N SER A 184 -5.10 5.92 -9.59
CA SER A 184 -5.37 7.30 -10.02
C SER A 184 -4.71 7.63 -11.38
N PHE A 185 -4.99 6.85 -12.42
CA PHE A 185 -4.44 7.09 -13.78
C PHE A 185 -4.95 8.38 -14.43
N TRP A 186 -6.07 8.92 -13.92
CA TRP A 186 -6.59 10.23 -14.30
C TRP A 186 -5.69 11.39 -13.92
N TYR A 187 -4.74 11.16 -12.99
CA TYR A 187 -3.93 12.23 -12.39
C TYR A 187 -3.10 12.98 -13.45
N THR A 188 -2.46 12.26 -14.38
CA THR A 188 -1.81 12.82 -15.57
C THR A 188 -1.75 11.82 -16.72
N ASN A 189 -1.79 12.34 -17.97
CA ASN A 189 -1.63 11.51 -19.17
C ASN A 189 -0.20 10.99 -19.35
N ASP A 190 0.78 11.55 -18.63
CA ASP A 190 2.18 11.15 -18.74
C ASP A 190 2.42 9.70 -18.37
N ILE A 191 1.56 9.12 -17.48
CA ILE A 191 1.66 7.70 -17.12
C ILE A 191 1.38 6.78 -18.32
N TYR A 192 0.46 7.16 -19.21
CA TYR A 192 0.20 6.43 -20.45
C TYR A 192 1.35 6.59 -21.44
N THR A 193 1.83 7.83 -21.63
CA THR A 193 2.99 8.13 -22.48
C THR A 193 4.25 7.37 -22.02
N LEU A 194 4.48 7.28 -20.71
CA LEU A 194 5.57 6.48 -20.16
C LEU A 194 5.42 5.00 -20.53
N THR A 195 4.20 4.46 -20.40
CA THR A 195 3.91 3.07 -20.74
C THR A 195 4.08 2.80 -22.23
N GLU A 196 3.64 3.72 -23.09
CA GLU A 196 3.84 3.65 -24.56
C GLU A 196 5.32 3.60 -24.95
N LYS A 197 6.17 4.35 -24.25
CA LYS A 197 7.62 4.40 -24.50
C LYS A 197 8.39 3.28 -23.79
N ALA A 198 7.75 2.55 -22.88
CA ALA A 198 8.40 1.48 -22.12
C ALA A 198 8.88 0.35 -23.05
N PRO A 199 10.04 -0.25 -22.76
CA PRO A 199 10.46 -1.48 -23.42
C PRO A 199 9.52 -2.62 -23.06
N LYS A 200 9.83 -3.85 -23.53
CA LYS A 200 9.05 -5.04 -23.19
C LYS A 200 8.92 -5.23 -21.69
N ILE A 201 7.67 -5.23 -21.18
CA ILE A 201 7.35 -5.30 -19.75
C ILE A 201 7.21 -6.75 -19.32
N LYS A 202 7.97 -7.17 -18.30
CA LYS A 202 7.97 -8.52 -17.72
C LYS A 202 7.34 -8.57 -16.33
N THR A 203 7.02 -7.43 -15.73
CA THR A 203 6.42 -7.34 -14.40
C THR A 203 5.00 -7.90 -14.41
N LYS A 204 4.63 -8.63 -13.38
CA LYS A 204 3.29 -9.21 -13.18
C LYS A 204 2.40 -8.19 -12.46
N PHE A 205 1.24 -7.86 -13.04
CA PHE A 205 0.31 -6.85 -12.49
C PHE A 205 -1.05 -7.46 -12.16
N TYR A 206 -1.54 -7.17 -10.98
CA TYR A 206 -2.93 -7.41 -10.61
C TYR A 206 -3.65 -6.07 -10.46
N PHE A 207 -4.66 -5.83 -11.30
CA PHE A 207 -5.50 -4.66 -11.23
C PHE A 207 -6.83 -4.97 -10.56
N LEU A 208 -7.35 -4.02 -9.79
CA LEU A 208 -8.70 -4.08 -9.22
C LEU A 208 -9.28 -2.68 -9.15
N CYS A 209 -10.55 -2.54 -9.54
CA CYS A 209 -11.35 -1.36 -9.23
C CYS A 209 -12.82 -1.75 -9.03
N GLY A 210 -13.62 -0.83 -8.53
CA GLY A 210 -15.07 -0.91 -8.49
C GLY A 210 -15.73 -0.22 -9.70
N ASP A 211 -16.96 -0.57 -10.01
CA ASP A 211 -17.76 0.09 -11.07
C ASP A 211 -18.60 1.27 -10.54
N LYS A 212 -18.52 1.55 -9.23
CA LYS A 212 -19.20 2.66 -8.57
C LYS A 212 -18.23 3.67 -7.93
N GLU A 213 -16.95 3.67 -8.36
CA GLU A 213 -15.96 4.62 -7.86
C GLU A 213 -16.14 6.01 -8.47
N ASP A 214 -15.96 6.11 -9.77
CA ASP A 214 -16.26 7.26 -10.62
C ASP A 214 -16.53 6.80 -12.06
N GLU A 215 -16.92 7.73 -12.94
CA GLU A 215 -17.30 7.42 -14.33
C GLU A 215 -16.11 6.97 -15.21
N ASN A 216 -14.87 7.24 -14.81
CA ASN A 216 -13.67 7.01 -15.60
C ASN A 216 -12.79 5.88 -15.08
N MET A 217 -12.89 5.50 -13.80
CA MET A 217 -12.02 4.50 -13.19
C MET A 217 -11.87 3.21 -14.01
N VAL A 218 -13.01 2.62 -14.41
CA VAL A 218 -13.00 1.38 -15.22
C VAL A 218 -12.42 1.63 -16.61
N LYS A 219 -12.72 2.79 -17.21
CA LYS A 219 -12.21 3.17 -18.55
C LYS A 219 -10.69 3.34 -18.51
N ASP A 220 -10.20 4.06 -17.52
CA ASP A 220 -8.76 4.35 -17.35
C ASP A 220 -7.95 3.09 -17.06
N MET A 221 -8.45 2.24 -16.16
CA MET A 221 -7.82 0.95 -15.89
C MET A 221 -7.81 0.06 -17.15
N THR A 222 -8.92 -0.03 -17.88
CA THR A 222 -9.01 -0.82 -19.13
C THR A 222 -8.12 -0.25 -20.23
N LYS A 223 -8.02 1.07 -20.35
CA LYS A 223 -7.12 1.73 -21.30
C LYS A 223 -5.65 1.36 -21.00
N MET A 224 -5.27 1.43 -19.74
CA MET A 224 -3.91 1.05 -19.32
C MET A 224 -3.62 -0.43 -19.54
N GLU A 225 -4.57 -1.31 -19.26
CA GLU A 225 -4.44 -2.75 -19.49
C GLU A 225 -4.21 -3.06 -20.97
N LYS A 226 -5.02 -2.50 -21.86
CA LYS A 226 -4.85 -2.64 -23.32
C LYS A 226 -3.47 -2.16 -23.77
N LEU A 227 -3.00 -1.03 -23.23
CA LEU A 227 -1.69 -0.50 -23.55
C LEU A 227 -0.57 -1.43 -23.08
N LEU A 228 -0.67 -1.97 -21.86
CA LEU A 228 0.25 -2.98 -21.35
C LEU A 228 0.33 -4.22 -22.23
N ASP A 229 -0.79 -4.67 -22.76
CA ASP A 229 -0.84 -5.86 -23.62
C ASP A 229 -0.03 -5.68 -24.91
N THR A 230 0.08 -4.45 -25.42
CA THR A 230 0.97 -4.14 -26.56
C THR A 230 2.46 -4.27 -26.21
N LYS A 231 2.82 -4.25 -24.93
CA LYS A 231 4.20 -4.25 -24.43
C LYS A 231 4.66 -5.62 -23.93
N ARG A 232 3.87 -6.68 -24.14
CA ARG A 232 4.10 -8.01 -23.57
C ARG A 232 4.13 -9.11 -24.59
N CYS A 233 4.73 -10.26 -24.19
CA CYS A 233 4.46 -11.52 -24.88
C CYS A 233 3.11 -12.05 -24.41
N TYR A 234 2.19 -12.27 -25.32
CA TYR A 234 0.84 -12.79 -25.04
C TYR A 234 0.84 -14.14 -24.30
N CYS A 235 1.93 -14.89 -24.44
CA CYS A 235 2.09 -16.22 -23.82
C CYS A 235 2.32 -16.20 -22.30
N LEU A 236 2.49 -15.05 -21.63
CA LEU A 236 3.00 -15.00 -20.26
C LEU A 236 1.97 -14.72 -19.18
N HIS A 237 0.69 -14.52 -19.48
CA HIS A 237 -0.38 -14.22 -18.49
C HIS A 237 0.07 -13.33 -17.32
N LEU A 238 0.72 -12.21 -17.63
CA LEU A 238 1.33 -11.33 -16.64
C LEU A 238 0.39 -10.26 -16.11
N THR A 239 -0.85 -10.20 -16.60
CA THR A 239 -1.89 -9.26 -16.15
C THR A 239 -3.12 -10.02 -15.72
N LYS A 240 -3.73 -9.57 -14.64
CA LYS A 240 -5.08 -9.93 -14.24
C LYS A 240 -5.80 -8.67 -13.78
N SER A 241 -6.98 -8.46 -14.31
CA SER A 241 -7.84 -7.35 -13.93
C SER A 241 -9.15 -7.86 -13.35
N ARG A 242 -9.69 -7.10 -12.43
CA ARG A 242 -10.98 -7.35 -11.83
C ARG A 242 -11.74 -6.05 -11.63
N VAL A 243 -12.92 -5.94 -12.24
CA VAL A 243 -13.90 -4.91 -11.89
C VAL A 243 -14.92 -5.53 -10.93
N VAL A 244 -15.12 -4.91 -9.77
CA VAL A 244 -16.06 -5.36 -8.75
C VAL A 244 -17.37 -4.63 -8.90
N LYS A 245 -18.45 -5.38 -9.19
CA LYS A 245 -19.79 -4.82 -9.32
C LYS A 245 -20.24 -4.21 -7.99
N GLY A 246 -20.69 -2.95 -8.02
CA GLY A 246 -21.09 -2.19 -6.84
C GLY A 246 -19.92 -1.76 -5.96
N GLY A 247 -18.67 -1.97 -6.38
CA GLY A 247 -17.48 -1.55 -5.64
C GLY A 247 -17.31 -0.04 -5.70
N GLU A 248 -17.00 0.57 -4.56
CA GLU A 248 -16.74 1.99 -4.37
C GLU A 248 -15.27 2.25 -4.05
N HIS A 249 -14.80 3.49 -4.20
CA HIS A 249 -13.42 3.89 -3.92
C HIS A 249 -13.14 3.98 -2.42
N ASN A 250 -13.00 2.83 -1.76
CA ASN A 250 -12.81 2.78 -0.32
C ASN A 250 -12.03 1.52 0.14
N GLU A 251 -11.62 1.55 1.41
CA GLU A 251 -10.84 0.49 2.04
C GLU A 251 -11.58 -0.86 2.07
N LYS A 252 -12.91 -0.85 2.09
CA LYS A 252 -13.70 -2.09 2.05
C LYS A 252 -13.46 -2.84 0.74
N LEU A 253 -13.50 -2.15 -0.41
CA LEU A 253 -13.23 -2.75 -1.72
C LEU A 253 -11.82 -3.35 -1.75
N TRP A 254 -10.85 -2.59 -1.30
CA TRP A 254 -9.43 -2.97 -1.34
C TRP A 254 -9.14 -4.13 -0.38
N ARG A 255 -9.66 -4.06 0.83
CA ARG A 255 -9.60 -5.14 1.81
C ARG A 255 -10.16 -6.46 1.26
N ASP A 256 -11.33 -6.41 0.62
CA ASP A 256 -12.01 -7.61 0.08
C ASP A 256 -11.28 -8.17 -1.17
N GLY A 257 -10.55 -7.32 -1.89
CA GLY A 257 -9.73 -7.70 -3.04
C GLY A 257 -8.35 -8.26 -2.70
N PHE A 258 -7.77 -7.86 -1.56
CA PHE A 258 -6.37 -8.07 -1.19
C PHE A 258 -5.93 -9.54 -1.27
N VAL A 259 -6.64 -10.45 -0.62
CA VAL A 259 -6.29 -11.88 -0.59
C VAL A 259 -6.20 -12.48 -1.99
N LYS A 260 -7.16 -12.18 -2.86
CA LYS A 260 -7.18 -12.70 -4.24
C LYS A 260 -6.00 -12.18 -5.06
N ALA A 261 -5.63 -10.92 -4.84
CA ALA A 261 -4.49 -10.31 -5.52
C ALA A 261 -3.18 -10.95 -5.08
N VAL A 262 -2.96 -11.07 -3.77
CA VAL A 262 -1.72 -11.62 -3.20
C VAL A 262 -1.53 -13.08 -3.59
N LEU A 263 -2.59 -13.90 -3.56
CA LEU A 263 -2.54 -15.30 -4.00
C LEU A 263 -2.22 -15.42 -5.50
N TRP A 264 -2.84 -14.59 -6.35
CA TRP A 264 -2.56 -14.61 -7.78
C TRP A 264 -1.15 -14.12 -8.11
N LEU A 265 -0.69 -13.05 -7.46
CA LEU A 265 0.69 -12.57 -7.62
C LEU A 265 1.68 -13.67 -7.21
N GLY A 266 1.36 -14.46 -6.21
CA GLY A 266 2.19 -15.54 -5.66
C GLY A 266 3.39 -14.97 -4.89
N TYR A 267 3.53 -15.29 -3.63
CA TYR A 267 4.61 -14.84 -2.73
C TYR A 267 5.53 -15.97 -2.31
#